data_00011ff6ed26702b763daed7ea53fa6a
#
_entry.id   00011ff6ed26702b763daed7ea53fa6a
#
_cell.length_a   1.000
_cell.length_b   1.000
_cell.length_c   1.000
_cell.angle_alpha   90.00
_cell.angle_beta   90.00
_cell.angle_gamma   90.00
#
_symmetry.space_group_name_H-M   'P 1'
#
loop_
_entity.id
_entity.type
_entity.pdbx_description
1 polymer ?
#
loop_
_entity_poly.entity_id
_entity_poly.type
_entity_poly.pdbx_seq_one_letter_code
_entity_poly.pdbx_strand_id
1 'polypeptide(L)'
;MKSRLLPISTLIVTSLFAIPGAWPHGQEGREAVNILQQQLPSNAPGKKAVMLTVSYAPGQKSVPHQHPGAVMAYVLEGTVISQLKGEQPATYKAGDYWYEPPGSVHLMSSNASQTRPAKLLVWSLVDEQLPVTEPYHQ
;
A
#
# COMPACT_ATOMS: atom_id res chain seq x y z
N MET A 1 -29.78 -68.84 -20.43
CA MET A 1 -28.95 -67.66 -20.82
C MET A 1 -29.24 -66.51 -19.86
N LYS A 2 -28.31 -66.22 -18.93
CA LYS A 2 -28.45 -65.10 -17.92
C LYS A 2 -27.60 -63.93 -18.37
N SER A 3 -28.25 -62.86 -18.86
CA SER A 3 -27.61 -61.57 -19.21
C SER A 3 -27.16 -60.85 -17.94
N ARG A 4 -25.89 -60.61 -17.78
CA ARG A 4 -25.33 -59.72 -16.72
C ARG A 4 -25.20 -58.31 -17.29
N LEU A 5 -25.99 -57.40 -16.76
CA LEU A 5 -25.82 -55.98 -16.96
C LEU A 5 -24.70 -55.44 -16.02
N LEU A 6 -23.69 -54.83 -16.61
CA LEU A 6 -22.62 -54.13 -15.93
C LEU A 6 -23.10 -52.69 -15.57
N PRO A 7 -22.80 -52.20 -14.35
CA PRO A 7 -23.14 -50.82 -14.01
C PRO A 7 -22.14 -49.83 -14.66
N ILE A 8 -22.69 -48.82 -15.33
CA ILE A 8 -21.93 -47.67 -15.85
C ILE A 8 -21.62 -46.77 -14.66
N SER A 9 -20.34 -46.70 -14.25
CA SER A 9 -19.87 -45.73 -13.28
C SER A 9 -19.69 -44.35 -13.94
N THR A 10 -20.58 -43.41 -13.60
CA THR A 10 -20.48 -42.03 -14.02
C THR A 10 -19.40 -41.34 -13.19
N LEU A 11 -18.28 -40.98 -13.83
CA LEU A 11 -17.20 -40.21 -13.22
C LEU A 11 -17.63 -38.73 -13.18
N ILE A 12 -17.99 -38.25 -11.99
CA ILE A 12 -18.25 -36.81 -11.77
C ILE A 12 -16.90 -36.11 -11.62
N VAL A 13 -16.50 -35.39 -12.67
CA VAL A 13 -15.34 -34.48 -12.61
C VAL A 13 -15.79 -33.16 -11.98
N THR A 14 -15.52 -33.00 -10.68
CA THR A 14 -15.66 -31.71 -10.00
C THR A 14 -14.50 -30.80 -10.39
N SER A 15 -14.75 -29.87 -11.30
CA SER A 15 -13.82 -28.79 -11.60
C SER A 15 -13.80 -27.82 -10.40
N LEU A 16 -12.68 -27.81 -9.65
CA LEU A 16 -12.39 -26.74 -8.69
C LEU A 16 -12.14 -25.43 -9.46
N PHE A 17 -13.12 -24.55 -9.48
CA PHE A 17 -12.90 -23.16 -9.83
C PHE A 17 -12.08 -22.53 -8.70
N ALA A 18 -10.82 -22.19 -8.96
CA ALA A 18 -10.03 -21.35 -8.09
C ALA A 18 -10.71 -19.97 -8.04
N ILE A 19 -11.31 -19.62 -6.91
CA ILE A 19 -11.82 -18.27 -6.63
C ILE A 19 -10.59 -17.37 -6.54
N PRO A 20 -10.43 -16.33 -7.38
CA PRO A 20 -9.37 -15.35 -7.20
C PRO A 20 -9.53 -14.76 -5.80
N GLY A 21 -8.45 -14.81 -5.01
CA GLY A 21 -8.45 -14.36 -3.62
C GLY A 21 -9.05 -12.97 -3.50
N ALA A 22 -10.11 -12.85 -2.70
CA ALA A 22 -10.64 -11.56 -2.30
C ALA A 22 -9.53 -10.80 -1.57
N TRP A 23 -9.13 -9.64 -2.10
CA TRP A 23 -8.26 -8.71 -1.41
C TRP A 23 -8.94 -8.34 -0.09
N PRO A 24 -8.22 -8.32 1.05
CA PRO A 24 -8.83 -7.85 2.28
C PRO A 24 -9.31 -6.41 2.03
N HIS A 25 -10.61 -6.20 2.11
CA HIS A 25 -11.22 -4.88 2.03
C HIS A 25 -10.69 -4.05 3.20
N GLY A 26 -9.63 -3.26 2.95
CA GLY A 26 -9.34 -2.08 3.75
C GLY A 26 -10.58 -1.17 3.69
N GLN A 27 -10.81 -0.35 4.70
CA GLN A 27 -11.95 0.57 4.76
C GLN A 27 -12.13 1.24 3.38
N GLU A 28 -13.33 1.13 2.81
CA GLU A 28 -13.63 1.66 1.49
C GLU A 28 -13.11 3.11 1.38
N GLY A 29 -12.22 3.33 0.43
CA GLY A 29 -11.68 4.65 0.12
C GLY A 29 -10.31 5.01 0.71
N ARG A 30 -9.69 4.17 1.56
CA ARG A 30 -8.35 4.44 2.09
C ARG A 30 -7.34 3.39 1.68
N GLU A 31 -6.08 3.82 1.49
CA GLU A 31 -4.92 2.96 1.31
C GLU A 31 -4.73 2.01 2.50
N ALA A 32 -4.19 0.83 2.25
CA ALA A 32 -3.82 -0.11 3.31
C ALA A 32 -2.40 0.16 3.79
N VAL A 33 -2.25 0.55 5.06
CA VAL A 33 -0.95 0.78 5.70
C VAL A 33 -0.62 -0.40 6.60
N ASN A 34 0.59 -0.96 6.45
CA ASN A 34 1.11 -2.04 7.29
C ASN A 34 2.49 -1.68 7.83
N ILE A 35 2.61 -1.54 9.15
CA ILE A 35 3.87 -1.28 9.83
C ILE A 35 4.68 -2.59 9.85
N LEU A 36 5.86 -2.56 9.25
CA LEU A 36 6.79 -3.69 9.21
C LEU A 36 7.70 -3.70 10.43
N GLN A 37 8.17 -2.51 10.83
CA GLN A 37 9.14 -2.35 11.91
C GLN A 37 9.08 -0.95 12.49
N GLN A 38 9.27 -0.84 13.81
CA GLN A 38 9.47 0.42 14.52
C GLN A 38 10.61 0.27 15.51
N GLN A 39 11.52 1.24 15.55
CA GLN A 39 12.69 1.23 16.42
C GLN A 39 12.94 2.62 17.04
N LEU A 40 13.59 2.63 18.20
CA LEU A 40 14.13 3.84 18.84
C LEU A 40 15.66 3.81 18.69
N PRO A 41 16.22 4.42 17.64
CA PRO A 41 17.65 4.31 17.37
C PRO A 41 18.46 5.08 18.40
N SER A 42 19.46 4.44 19.01
CA SER A 42 20.29 5.02 20.06
C SER A 42 21.12 6.24 19.62
N ASN A 43 21.40 6.33 18.31
CA ASN A 43 22.10 7.46 17.68
C ASN A 43 21.18 8.61 17.25
N ALA A 44 19.87 8.50 17.51
CA ALA A 44 18.89 9.55 17.27
C ALA A 44 17.92 9.64 18.48
N PRO A 45 18.40 10.08 19.64
CA PRO A 45 17.58 10.14 20.84
C PRO A 45 16.34 11.02 20.67
N GLY A 46 15.19 10.58 21.21
CA GLY A 46 13.89 11.24 21.07
C GLY A 46 13.21 11.05 19.71
N LYS A 47 13.80 10.22 18.82
CA LYS A 47 13.23 9.87 17.53
C LYS A 47 12.82 8.40 17.47
N LYS A 48 11.82 8.11 16.66
CA LYS A 48 11.49 6.74 16.22
C LYS A 48 11.64 6.61 14.72
N ALA A 49 12.24 5.52 14.30
CA ALA A 49 12.31 5.10 12.92
C ALA A 49 11.20 4.09 12.65
N VAL A 50 10.41 4.32 11.62
CA VAL A 50 9.29 3.46 11.23
C VAL A 50 9.47 3.03 9.78
N MET A 51 9.37 1.73 9.53
CA MET A 51 9.31 1.16 8.19
C MET A 51 7.92 0.56 7.99
N LEU A 52 7.27 0.93 6.90
CA LEU A 52 5.91 0.48 6.60
C LEU A 52 5.70 0.30 5.09
N THR A 53 4.64 -0.40 4.73
CA THR A 53 4.16 -0.43 3.34
C THR A 53 2.82 0.28 3.23
N VAL A 54 2.63 0.95 2.10
CA VAL A 54 1.35 1.53 1.68
C VAL A 54 0.91 0.85 0.41
N SER A 55 -0.28 0.25 0.42
CA SER A 55 -0.85 -0.44 -0.73
C SER A 55 -2.09 0.28 -1.22
N TYR A 56 -2.13 0.53 -2.52
CA TYR A 56 -3.23 1.18 -3.23
C TYR A 56 -3.92 0.17 -4.16
N ALA A 57 -5.22 0.03 -4.01
CA ALA A 57 -6.04 -0.62 -5.02
C ALA A 57 -6.05 0.20 -6.33
N PRO A 58 -6.49 -0.37 -7.46
CA PRO A 58 -6.64 0.37 -8.72
C PRO A 58 -7.44 1.68 -8.53
N GLY A 59 -6.89 2.80 -8.99
CA GLY A 59 -7.49 4.13 -8.90
C GLY A 59 -7.59 4.74 -7.49
N GLN A 60 -7.10 4.05 -6.47
CA GLN A 60 -7.15 4.52 -5.09
C GLN A 60 -6.16 5.65 -4.83
N LYS A 61 -6.54 6.55 -3.91
CA LYS A 61 -5.72 7.68 -3.47
C LYS A 61 -5.84 7.90 -1.97
N SER A 62 -4.78 8.44 -1.37
CA SER A 62 -4.79 8.94 0.00
C SER A 62 -5.56 10.25 0.10
N VAL A 63 -6.12 10.53 1.27
CA VAL A 63 -6.58 11.89 1.62
C VAL A 63 -5.36 12.78 1.87
N PRO A 64 -5.47 14.12 1.68
CA PRO A 64 -4.42 15.05 2.03
C PRO A 64 -4.00 14.90 3.49
N HIS A 65 -2.69 14.86 3.72
CA HIS A 65 -2.10 14.65 5.05
C HIS A 65 -0.73 15.33 5.14
N GLN A 66 -0.18 15.39 6.35
CA GLN A 66 1.18 15.89 6.57
C GLN A 66 2.01 14.87 7.35
N HIS A 67 3.33 14.96 7.18
CA HIS A 67 4.31 14.16 7.89
C HIS A 67 5.11 15.05 8.85
N PRO A 68 4.93 14.90 10.19
CA PRO A 68 5.75 15.65 11.15
C PRO A 68 7.24 15.34 11.03
N GLY A 69 7.59 14.13 10.65
CA GLY A 69 8.96 13.66 10.43
C GLY A 69 9.38 13.62 8.96
N ALA A 70 10.65 13.30 8.74
CA ALA A 70 11.19 13.01 7.42
C ALA A 70 10.63 11.70 6.88
N VAL A 71 10.36 11.64 5.57
CA VAL A 71 9.88 10.43 4.88
C VAL A 71 10.76 10.14 3.67
N MET A 72 11.09 8.87 3.48
CA MET A 72 11.66 8.33 2.25
C MET A 72 10.70 7.27 1.71
N ALA A 73 10.27 7.42 0.48
CA ALA A 73 9.37 6.50 -0.19
C ALA A 73 10.07 5.81 -1.36
N TYR A 74 9.79 4.53 -1.55
CA TYR A 74 10.29 3.71 -2.66
C TYR A 74 9.13 2.93 -3.26
N VAL A 75 8.98 2.97 -4.58
CA VAL A 75 7.91 2.23 -5.26
C VAL A 75 8.32 0.77 -5.45
N LEU A 76 7.62 -0.13 -4.75
CA LEU A 76 7.82 -1.58 -4.87
C LEU A 76 7.08 -2.15 -6.09
N GLU A 77 5.89 -1.63 -6.39
CA GLU A 77 5.02 -2.15 -7.43
C GLU A 77 4.13 -1.05 -8.01
N GLY A 78 3.86 -1.13 -9.30
CA GLY A 78 2.93 -0.24 -10.00
C GLY A 78 3.52 1.15 -10.29
N THR A 79 2.64 2.13 -10.31
CA THR A 79 2.97 3.54 -10.60
C THR A 79 2.17 4.44 -9.68
N VAL A 80 2.83 5.35 -9.00
CA VAL A 80 2.24 6.29 -8.05
C VAL A 80 2.42 7.72 -8.54
N ILE A 81 1.38 8.54 -8.42
CA ILE A 81 1.44 9.98 -8.60
C ILE A 81 1.49 10.61 -7.21
N SER A 82 2.51 11.41 -6.94
CA SER A 82 2.70 12.14 -5.67
C SER A 82 2.80 13.62 -5.91
N GLN A 83 2.24 14.43 -5.00
CA GLN A 83 2.35 15.88 -5.01
C GLN A 83 2.49 16.42 -3.58
N LEU A 84 3.61 17.06 -3.30
CA LEU A 84 3.77 17.88 -2.10
C LEU A 84 3.22 19.29 -2.33
N LYS A 85 2.78 19.95 -1.25
CA LYS A 85 2.31 21.33 -1.30
C LYS A 85 3.44 22.26 -1.79
N GLY A 86 3.14 23.05 -2.82
CA GLY A 86 4.11 23.93 -3.47
C GLY A 86 4.89 23.30 -4.63
N GLU A 87 4.70 22.01 -4.89
CA GLU A 87 5.35 21.29 -5.99
C GLU A 87 4.34 20.87 -7.07
N GLN A 88 4.87 20.57 -8.26
CA GLN A 88 4.08 19.97 -9.33
C GLN A 88 3.90 18.46 -9.05
N PRO A 89 2.78 17.84 -9.47
CA PRO A 89 2.62 16.40 -9.41
C PRO A 89 3.74 15.69 -10.17
N ALA A 90 4.32 14.65 -9.54
CA ALA A 90 5.33 13.78 -10.14
C ALA A 90 4.85 12.33 -10.17
N THR A 91 5.29 11.61 -11.20
CA THR A 91 4.93 10.19 -11.39
C THR A 91 6.15 9.31 -11.15
N TYR A 92 5.99 8.32 -10.28
CA TYR A 92 7.02 7.38 -9.85
C TYR A 92 6.60 5.94 -10.21
N LYS A 93 7.51 5.20 -10.87
CA LYS A 93 7.33 3.79 -11.24
C LYS A 93 8.07 2.88 -10.26
N ALA A 94 7.80 1.59 -10.32
CA ALA A 94 8.55 0.59 -9.55
C ALA A 94 10.07 0.79 -9.74
N GLY A 95 10.80 0.93 -8.61
CA GLY A 95 12.21 1.28 -8.56
C GLY A 95 12.52 2.76 -8.33
N ASP A 96 11.56 3.65 -8.55
CA ASP A 96 11.72 5.08 -8.27
C ASP A 96 11.52 5.37 -6.77
N TYR A 97 12.03 6.51 -6.32
CA TYR A 97 11.98 6.95 -4.94
C TYR A 97 11.94 8.47 -4.83
N TRP A 98 11.50 8.98 -3.67
CA TRP A 98 11.53 10.40 -3.35
C TRP A 98 11.71 10.64 -1.85
N TYR A 99 11.96 11.88 -1.50
CA TYR A 99 12.13 12.36 -0.14
C TYR A 99 11.12 13.46 0.19
N GLU A 100 10.59 13.40 1.41
CA GLU A 100 9.70 14.43 1.96
C GLU A 100 10.35 15.00 3.23
N PRO A 101 10.71 16.29 3.25
CA PRO A 101 11.23 16.94 4.46
C PRO A 101 10.23 16.92 5.62
N PRO A 102 10.70 17.01 6.88
CA PRO A 102 9.81 17.14 8.03
C PRO A 102 8.82 18.32 7.86
N GLY A 103 7.55 18.07 8.19
CA GLY A 103 6.47 19.06 8.02
C GLY A 103 5.89 19.14 6.60
N SER A 104 6.32 18.27 5.69
CA SER A 104 5.75 18.23 4.33
C SER A 104 4.27 17.93 4.36
N VAL A 105 3.50 18.67 3.56
CA VAL A 105 2.10 18.41 3.30
C VAL A 105 1.97 17.65 1.98
N HIS A 106 1.44 16.44 2.06
CA HIS A 106 1.17 15.57 0.92
C HIS A 106 -0.25 15.85 0.42
N LEU A 107 -0.37 16.60 -0.66
CA LEU A 107 -1.68 16.95 -1.22
C LEU A 107 -2.32 15.82 -1.99
N MET A 108 -1.48 14.99 -2.63
CA MET A 108 -1.93 13.84 -3.41
C MET A 108 -0.90 12.71 -3.36
N SER A 109 -1.39 11.52 -3.07
CA SER A 109 -0.69 10.26 -3.31
C SER A 109 -1.71 9.28 -3.87
N SER A 110 -1.50 8.77 -5.07
CA SER A 110 -2.51 7.97 -5.77
C SER A 110 -1.89 6.91 -6.67
N ASN A 111 -2.58 5.79 -6.82
CA ASN A 111 -2.29 4.82 -7.86
C ASN A 111 -2.68 5.38 -9.23
N ALA A 112 -1.70 5.49 -10.14
CA ALA A 112 -1.94 5.98 -11.51
C ALA A 112 -2.75 5.00 -12.37
N SER A 113 -2.82 3.71 -11.99
CA SER A 113 -3.51 2.66 -12.74
C SER A 113 -4.94 2.46 -12.24
N GLN A 114 -5.89 2.35 -13.16
CA GLN A 114 -7.27 1.98 -12.88
C GLN A 114 -7.50 0.46 -12.84
N THR A 115 -6.49 -0.34 -13.17
CA THR A 115 -6.63 -1.80 -13.34
C THR A 115 -5.61 -2.63 -12.55
N ARG A 116 -4.51 -2.02 -12.10
CA ARG A 116 -3.43 -2.70 -11.39
C ARG A 116 -3.17 -2.04 -10.05
N PRO A 117 -2.78 -2.79 -9.00
CA PRO A 117 -2.39 -2.23 -7.71
C PRO A 117 -1.07 -1.46 -7.80
N ALA A 118 -0.80 -0.65 -6.77
CA ALA A 118 0.51 -0.06 -6.52
C ALA A 118 0.89 -0.25 -5.06
N LYS A 119 2.21 -0.30 -4.77
CA LYS A 119 2.73 -0.51 -3.43
C LYS A 119 4.01 0.30 -3.21
N LEU A 120 4.06 0.95 -2.07
CA LEU A 120 5.23 1.68 -1.57
C LEU A 120 5.86 0.95 -0.40
N LEU A 121 7.19 1.05 -0.28
CA LEU A 121 7.92 0.94 0.97
C LEU A 121 8.20 2.36 1.45
N VAL A 122 7.87 2.64 2.69
CA VAL A 122 8.07 3.94 3.31
C VAL A 122 8.93 3.78 4.56
N TRP A 123 9.94 4.63 4.69
CA TRP A 123 10.71 4.80 5.90
C TRP A 123 10.51 6.23 6.42
N SER A 124 10.26 6.37 7.73
CA SER A 124 10.07 7.66 8.38
C SER A 124 10.92 7.77 9.63
N LEU A 125 11.46 8.97 9.86
CA LEU A 125 12.10 9.35 11.11
C LEU A 125 11.32 10.53 11.69
N VAL A 126 10.65 10.31 12.80
CA VAL A 126 9.74 11.27 13.44
C VAL A 126 10.04 11.35 14.95
N ASP A 127 9.64 12.42 15.62
CA ASP A 127 9.71 12.50 17.08
C ASP A 127 8.94 11.34 17.71
N GLU A 128 9.50 10.76 18.77
CA GLU A 128 8.97 9.53 19.39
C GLU A 128 7.49 9.65 19.74
N GLN A 129 7.05 10.84 20.19
CA GLN A 129 5.70 11.12 20.66
C GLN A 129 4.72 11.52 19.53
N LEU A 130 5.23 11.78 18.32
CA LEU A 130 4.38 12.21 17.19
C LEU A 130 3.97 11.03 16.30
N PRO A 131 2.82 11.09 15.67
CA PRO A 131 2.43 10.09 14.66
C PRO A 131 3.27 10.24 13.37
N VAL A 132 3.33 9.20 12.55
CA VAL A 132 3.99 9.26 11.23
C VAL A 132 3.23 10.17 10.27
N THR A 133 1.92 10.26 10.45
CA THR A 133 1.01 11.00 9.57
C THR A 133 -0.06 11.71 10.38
N GLU A 134 -0.34 12.95 10.05
CA GLU A 134 -1.44 13.75 10.61
C GLU A 134 -2.40 14.19 9.52
N PRO A 135 -3.72 14.31 9.81
CA PRO A 135 -4.67 14.90 8.87
C PRO A 135 -4.26 16.33 8.49
N TYR A 136 -4.41 16.69 7.23
CA TYR A 136 -4.25 18.06 6.75
C TYR A 136 -5.60 18.62 6.34
N HIS A 137 -6.00 19.72 6.95
CA HIS A 137 -7.21 20.48 6.62
C HIS A 137 -6.80 21.77 5.91
N GLN A 138 -7.37 21.99 4.73
CA GLN A 138 -7.20 23.22 3.95
C GLN A 138 -7.99 24.37 4.56
#